data_f17eefba2cccda541c846a479d99ab19
#
_entry.id   f17eefba2cccda541c846a479d99ab19
#
_cell.length_a   1.000
_cell.length_b   1.000
_cell.length_c   1.000
_cell.angle_alpha   90.00
_cell.angle_beta   90.00
_cell.angle_gamma   90.00
#
_symmetry.space_group_name_H-M   'P 1'
#
loop_
_entity.id
_entity.type
_entity.pdbx_description
1 polymer ?
#
loop_
_entity_poly.entity_id
_entity_poly.type
_entity_poly.pdbx_seq_one_letter_code
_entity_poly.pdbx_strand_id
1 'polypeptide(L)'
;MKVNKFKLGLGMLTVLATPVAINIAVSHDVQAEYRGSIFYHNNKPANWWYNDGTNWYFFQNGKKFTGYGKDNTGTHYFYNGKYANWWHNDGQAWYFFQNGKKLTGYGKDSAGAHYFVNGKYANGKIGNKEYRDGKEISVENKVPTRGYANGVYYVDSKAANWWYDDGQAWYFFQNGKKLTGYGKDNAGVRYFTNGKAANWWYDDGQAWYFFQNGKKLTGYGKDNAGTHYFVNGKYANWWYSDGQDWYFFQNGKKFTGYGKDNAGAHYFANGKYVNENKGSGNTTYSGYYKVTALYIPIYDANGRILSHVSRDTVLFRDNRSTVNGRIPVQVAGITGYVNSGQVAAINSSTTFIPDYVSDGKYVYHRYSAYSSVMVAYHNPNMQVGKPYYSADGINFGTFKLDHPFQFSNLKSKSNYTAADINRLYSLMGANNSKLAGKGATFKAAEQRYGVNALYLVAHSALESAWGRSQIARDKNNFFGIAAYDSTPYTSATRFDDVDSGILGAARWIDRNYLSNTGYPARGAYLGNKAGGMNVNYATAPYWGESIASIMFSANEKLGRKDR
;
A
#
# COMPACT_ATOMS: atom_id res chain seq x y z
N MET A 1 -18.48 25.80 -24.23
CA MET A 1 -19.05 25.23 -22.99
C MET A 1 -18.35 25.85 -21.79
N LYS A 2 -19.14 26.38 -20.86
CA LYS A 2 -18.73 27.37 -19.85
C LYS A 2 -17.76 26.80 -18.83
N VAL A 3 -16.63 27.48 -18.64
CA VAL A 3 -15.68 27.27 -17.54
C VAL A 3 -16.17 28.08 -16.35
N ASN A 4 -16.54 27.42 -15.25
CA ASN A 4 -16.85 28.09 -13.99
C ASN A 4 -15.56 28.41 -13.23
N LYS A 5 -15.24 29.67 -13.10
CA LYS A 5 -14.23 30.22 -12.21
C LYS A 5 -14.77 30.21 -10.78
N PHE A 6 -14.17 29.43 -9.90
CA PHE A 6 -14.35 29.58 -8.46
C PHE A 6 -13.50 30.74 -7.96
N LYS A 7 -14.15 31.81 -7.56
CA LYS A 7 -13.55 32.90 -6.75
C LYS A 7 -13.48 32.42 -5.30
N LEU A 8 -12.29 32.33 -4.72
CA LEU A 8 -12.13 32.27 -3.27
C LEU A 8 -12.42 33.66 -2.72
N GLY A 9 -13.54 33.80 -2.08
CA GLY A 9 -13.88 34.95 -1.25
C GLY A 9 -13.20 34.80 0.10
N LEU A 10 -12.35 35.78 0.44
CA LEU A 10 -11.79 35.94 1.79
C LEU A 10 -12.94 36.43 2.68
N GLY A 11 -13.62 35.51 3.38
CA GLY A 11 -14.61 35.86 4.40
C GLY A 11 -13.90 36.17 5.70
N MET A 12 -13.89 37.45 6.11
CA MET A 12 -13.62 37.83 7.48
C MET A 12 -14.67 37.21 8.39
N LEU A 13 -14.30 36.20 9.16
CA LEU A 13 -15.16 35.65 10.21
C LEU A 13 -14.96 36.53 11.46
N THR A 14 -15.78 37.55 11.61
CA THR A 14 -16.00 38.22 12.90
C THR A 14 -16.82 37.23 13.75
N VAL A 15 -16.15 36.51 14.62
CA VAL A 15 -16.84 35.74 15.67
C VAL A 15 -17.28 36.75 16.74
N LEU A 16 -18.51 37.20 16.62
CA LEU A 16 -19.25 37.79 17.71
C LEU A 16 -19.60 36.64 18.67
N ALA A 17 -18.83 36.51 19.75
CA ALA A 17 -19.23 35.67 20.86
C ALA A 17 -20.40 36.33 21.58
N THR A 18 -21.61 35.92 21.25
CA THR A 18 -22.79 36.21 22.08
C THR A 18 -22.70 35.29 23.31
N PRO A 19 -22.78 35.83 24.53
CA PRO A 19 -22.91 35.00 25.70
C PRO A 19 -24.31 34.39 25.70
N VAL A 20 -24.37 33.07 25.73
CA VAL A 20 -25.61 32.32 25.99
C VAL A 20 -26.02 32.66 27.43
N ALA A 21 -27.05 33.46 27.58
CA ALA A 21 -27.69 33.70 28.88
C ALA A 21 -28.49 32.45 29.26
N ILE A 22 -27.96 31.64 30.16
CA ILE A 22 -28.76 30.67 30.90
C ILE A 22 -29.50 31.42 32.00
N ASN A 23 -30.78 31.67 31.78
CA ASN A 23 -31.67 32.13 32.83
C ASN A 23 -31.88 31.02 33.84
N ILE A 24 -31.16 31.05 34.96
CA ILE A 24 -31.56 30.40 36.18
C ILE A 24 -32.01 31.52 37.13
N ALA A 25 -33.33 31.65 37.26
CA ALA A 25 -33.89 32.52 38.29
C ALA A 25 -33.61 31.88 39.64
N VAL A 26 -32.60 32.44 40.33
CA VAL A 26 -32.46 32.28 41.80
C VAL A 26 -32.26 33.69 42.33
N SER A 27 -33.34 34.16 42.98
CA SER A 27 -33.34 35.39 43.74
C SER A 27 -32.38 35.27 44.91
N HIS A 28 -31.21 35.90 44.81
CA HIS A 28 -30.42 36.37 45.94
C HIS A 28 -29.75 37.66 45.46
N ASP A 29 -30.03 38.75 46.17
CA ASP A 29 -29.43 40.07 46.02
C ASP A 29 -27.90 39.93 46.00
N VAL A 30 -27.31 39.86 44.81
CA VAL A 30 -25.88 40.00 44.62
C VAL A 30 -25.58 41.50 44.63
N GLN A 31 -25.29 42.04 45.84
CA GLN A 31 -24.85 43.43 45.96
C GLN A 31 -23.47 43.59 45.34
N ALA A 32 -23.46 44.02 44.06
CA ALA A 32 -22.27 44.47 43.38
C ALA A 32 -22.32 46.01 43.31
N GLU A 33 -21.47 46.70 44.07
CA GLU A 33 -21.52 48.15 44.21
C GLU A 33 -20.14 48.76 44.39
N TYR A 34 -20.01 50.04 44.03
CA TYR A 34 -18.86 50.83 44.40
C TYR A 34 -19.04 51.40 45.83
N ARG A 35 -18.04 51.19 46.66
CA ARG A 35 -17.89 51.91 47.95
C ARG A 35 -16.64 52.75 47.85
N GLY A 36 -16.83 54.05 47.58
CA GLY A 36 -15.76 54.92 47.17
C GLY A 36 -15.14 54.51 45.81
N SER A 37 -13.85 54.30 45.73
CA SER A 37 -13.15 53.84 44.51
C SER A 37 -13.00 52.33 44.39
N ILE A 38 -13.57 51.56 45.29
CA ILE A 38 -13.46 50.11 45.37
C ILE A 38 -14.78 49.48 44.97
N PHE A 39 -14.75 48.57 43.98
CA PHE A 39 -15.91 47.75 43.57
C PHE A 39 -15.97 46.47 44.40
N TYR A 40 -17.10 46.22 44.99
CA TYR A 40 -17.37 45.06 45.82
C TYR A 40 -18.32 44.12 45.08
N HIS A 41 -18.09 42.86 45.24
CA HIS A 41 -19.01 41.78 44.84
C HIS A 41 -19.17 40.83 46.05
N ASN A 42 -20.39 40.58 46.49
CA ASN A 42 -20.68 39.80 47.68
C ASN A 42 -19.89 40.27 48.92
N ASN A 43 -19.87 41.56 49.17
CA ASN A 43 -19.18 42.24 50.28
C ASN A 43 -17.63 42.01 50.33
N LYS A 44 -17.02 41.54 49.23
CA LYS A 44 -15.57 41.40 49.10
C LYS A 44 -15.08 42.27 47.95
N PRO A 45 -13.89 42.86 48.03
CA PRO A 45 -13.29 43.53 46.87
C PRO A 45 -13.21 42.61 45.66
N ALA A 46 -13.72 43.04 44.51
CA ALA A 46 -13.79 42.24 43.31
C ALA A 46 -12.38 41.82 42.77
N ASN A 47 -12.24 40.56 42.39
CA ASN A 47 -10.97 40.01 41.90
C ASN A 47 -11.21 39.10 40.66
N TRP A 48 -11.93 39.56 39.70
CA TRP A 48 -12.21 38.86 38.43
C TRP A 48 -12.96 39.77 37.47
N TRP A 49 -13.53 39.20 36.41
CA TRP A 49 -14.44 39.89 35.51
C TRP A 49 -15.79 40.14 36.17
N TYR A 50 -16.17 41.39 36.32
CA TYR A 50 -17.50 41.80 36.80
C TYR A 50 -18.06 42.94 35.96
N ASN A 51 -19.37 42.97 35.80
CA ASN A 51 -20.06 44.12 35.21
C ASN A 51 -20.31 45.16 36.31
N ASP A 52 -19.83 46.39 36.09
CA ASP A 52 -19.96 47.50 37.05
C ASP A 52 -21.28 48.30 36.88
N GLY A 53 -22.22 47.75 36.09
CA GLY A 53 -23.46 48.42 35.69
C GLY A 53 -23.35 49.16 34.36
N THR A 54 -22.17 49.40 33.86
CA THR A 54 -21.92 50.01 32.56
C THR A 54 -21.23 49.09 31.56
N ASN A 55 -20.25 48.34 32.03
CA ASN A 55 -19.46 47.43 31.20
C ASN A 55 -18.81 46.33 32.05
N TRP A 56 -18.33 45.28 31.37
CA TRP A 56 -17.49 44.26 31.97
C TRP A 56 -16.05 44.74 32.09
N TYR A 57 -15.50 44.64 33.33
CA TYR A 57 -14.11 44.96 33.62
C TYR A 57 -13.47 43.86 34.47
N PHE A 58 -12.18 43.66 34.25
CA PHE A 58 -11.36 42.83 35.11
C PHE A 58 -10.88 43.64 36.31
N PHE A 59 -11.25 43.19 37.49
CA PHE A 59 -10.88 43.85 38.75
C PHE A 59 -9.80 43.07 39.47
N GLN A 60 -8.98 43.77 40.20
CA GLN A 60 -8.08 43.24 41.22
C GLN A 60 -8.15 44.10 42.45
N ASN A 61 -8.43 43.46 43.60
CA ASN A 61 -8.67 44.16 44.87
C ASN A 61 -9.70 45.30 44.75
N GLY A 62 -10.76 45.05 43.98
CA GLY A 62 -11.84 46.00 43.73
C GLY A 62 -11.51 47.20 42.83
N LYS A 63 -10.33 47.26 42.30
CA LYS A 63 -9.92 48.31 41.31
C LYS A 63 -9.85 47.75 39.93
N LYS A 64 -10.22 48.53 38.90
CA LYS A 64 -10.03 48.14 37.50
C LYS A 64 -8.55 47.92 37.27
N PHE A 65 -8.20 46.70 36.85
CA PHE A 65 -6.81 46.25 36.83
C PHE A 65 -6.05 46.81 35.61
N THR A 66 -4.82 47.20 35.83
CA THR A 66 -3.85 47.54 34.77
C THR A 66 -2.59 46.74 35.02
N GLY A 67 -2.18 45.94 34.06
CA GLY A 67 -1.02 45.08 34.13
C GLY A 67 -1.26 43.69 33.52
N TYR A 68 -0.30 42.80 33.65
CA TYR A 68 -0.48 41.39 33.25
C TYR A 68 -1.32 40.62 34.28
N GLY A 69 -2.45 40.10 33.83
CA GLY A 69 -3.35 39.26 34.61
C GLY A 69 -3.72 38.02 33.85
N LYS A 70 -4.17 37.01 34.56
CA LYS A 70 -4.60 35.71 33.96
C LYS A 70 -6.09 35.56 34.12
N ASP A 71 -6.76 35.20 33.04
CA ASP A 71 -8.16 34.82 33.03
C ASP A 71 -8.34 33.43 32.38
N ASN A 72 -9.58 33.03 32.05
CA ASN A 72 -9.88 31.75 31.45
C ASN A 72 -9.31 31.53 30.04
N THR A 73 -8.92 32.62 29.35
CA THR A 73 -8.35 32.62 28.01
C THR A 73 -6.82 32.73 27.98
N GLY A 74 -6.22 32.85 29.17
CA GLY A 74 -4.77 32.90 29.38
C GLY A 74 -4.28 34.18 30.01
N THR A 75 -2.99 34.49 29.84
CA THR A 75 -2.35 35.71 30.35
C THR A 75 -2.49 36.84 29.34
N HIS A 76 -3.05 37.98 29.80
CA HIS A 76 -3.28 39.17 29.00
C HIS A 76 -2.80 40.41 29.74
N TYR A 77 -2.45 41.45 28.97
CA TYR A 77 -2.24 42.78 29.54
C TYR A 77 -3.56 43.55 29.56
N PHE A 78 -3.95 43.97 30.72
CA PHE A 78 -5.15 44.77 30.93
C PHE A 78 -4.78 46.23 31.06
N TYR A 79 -5.65 47.10 30.58
CA TYR A 79 -5.59 48.53 30.82
C TYR A 79 -6.95 49.04 31.29
N ASN A 80 -6.99 49.56 32.51
CA ASN A 80 -8.21 50.02 33.17
C ASN A 80 -9.33 48.97 33.11
N GLY A 81 -8.97 47.70 33.41
CA GLY A 81 -9.90 46.56 33.48
C GLY A 81 -10.35 45.99 32.15
N LYS A 82 -9.88 46.44 31.02
CA LYS A 82 -10.16 45.89 29.68
C LYS A 82 -8.89 45.32 29.08
N TYR A 83 -9.02 44.37 28.18
CA TYR A 83 -7.87 43.95 27.38
C TYR A 83 -7.24 45.17 26.67
N ALA A 84 -5.94 45.31 26.79
CA ALA A 84 -5.23 46.35 26.09
C ALA A 84 -5.34 46.16 24.56
N ASN A 85 -5.73 47.25 23.89
CA ASN A 85 -5.80 47.33 22.44
C ASN A 85 -5.23 48.69 22.05
N TRP A 86 -4.02 48.71 21.59
CA TRP A 86 -3.27 49.90 21.22
C TRP A 86 -1.88 49.93 21.88
N TRP A 87 -1.20 51.04 21.80
CA TRP A 87 0.08 51.24 22.45
C TRP A 87 -0.09 51.41 23.97
N HIS A 88 0.53 50.52 24.73
CA HIS A 88 0.62 50.63 26.20
C HIS A 88 2.04 50.34 26.67
N ASN A 89 2.47 51.02 27.72
CA ASN A 89 3.69 50.70 28.44
C ASN A 89 3.39 49.63 29.49
N ASP A 90 4.07 48.50 29.38
CA ASP A 90 3.89 47.37 30.30
C ASP A 90 4.81 47.44 31.55
N GLY A 91 5.48 48.56 31.75
CA GLY A 91 6.46 48.75 32.81
C GLY A 91 7.91 48.54 32.36
N GLN A 92 8.11 47.91 31.22
CA GLN A 92 9.44 47.69 30.63
C GLN A 92 9.64 48.53 29.36
N ALA A 93 8.62 48.59 28.50
CA ALA A 93 8.66 49.38 27.26
C ALA A 93 7.25 49.56 26.68
N TRP A 94 7.14 50.44 25.66
CA TRP A 94 5.92 50.57 24.87
C TRP A 94 5.77 49.44 23.89
N TYR A 95 4.59 48.80 23.90
CA TYR A 95 4.22 47.75 22.98
C TYR A 95 2.82 47.96 22.42
N PHE A 96 2.61 47.54 21.18
CA PHE A 96 1.30 47.52 20.58
C PHE A 96 0.59 46.19 20.96
N PHE A 97 -0.54 46.35 21.63
CA PHE A 97 -1.35 45.21 22.06
C PHE A 97 -2.60 45.08 21.19
N GLN A 98 -3.02 43.86 20.99
CA GLN A 98 -4.31 43.48 20.44
C GLN A 98 -4.92 42.39 21.32
N ASN A 99 -6.14 42.64 21.84
CA ASN A 99 -6.83 41.74 22.78
C ASN A 99 -5.93 41.31 23.96
N GLY A 100 -5.19 42.26 24.53
CA GLY A 100 -4.30 42.02 25.67
C GLY A 100 -3.00 41.27 25.35
N LYS A 101 -2.72 40.94 24.09
CA LYS A 101 -1.49 40.26 23.68
C LYS A 101 -0.64 41.19 22.82
N LYS A 102 0.69 41.13 22.98
CA LYS A 102 1.62 41.86 22.10
C LYS A 102 1.43 41.37 20.67
N LEU A 103 1.10 42.28 19.74
CA LEU A 103 0.79 41.94 18.36
C LEU A 103 2.03 41.43 17.60
N THR A 104 1.87 40.31 16.90
CA THR A 104 2.74 39.90 15.80
C THR A 104 1.88 39.76 14.55
N GLY A 105 2.12 40.59 13.57
CA GLY A 105 1.30 40.67 12.35
C GLY A 105 0.99 42.15 11.97
N TYR A 106 0.10 42.31 10.98
CA TYR A 106 -0.35 43.65 10.58
C TYR A 106 -1.31 44.22 11.60
N GLY A 107 -1.04 45.45 11.99
CA GLY A 107 -1.90 46.31 12.82
C GLY A 107 -1.92 47.74 12.29
N LYS A 108 -2.89 48.52 12.75
CA LYS A 108 -3.03 49.94 12.36
C LYS A 108 -2.94 50.79 13.60
N ASP A 109 -2.05 51.78 13.58
CA ASP A 109 -1.95 52.80 14.59
C ASP A 109 -2.13 54.21 13.99
N SER A 110 -1.81 55.27 14.74
CA SER A 110 -1.95 56.64 14.28
C SER A 110 -1.03 57.00 13.10
N ALA A 111 0.08 56.28 12.92
CA ALA A 111 1.02 56.43 11.82
C ALA A 111 0.64 55.59 10.58
N GLY A 112 -0.42 54.78 10.65
CA GLY A 112 -0.94 53.98 9.58
C GLY A 112 -0.85 52.47 9.83
N ALA A 113 -0.86 51.69 8.76
CA ALA A 113 -0.72 50.24 8.83
C ALA A 113 0.76 49.83 8.89
N HIS A 114 1.11 49.03 9.88
CA HIS A 114 2.46 48.54 10.10
C HIS A 114 2.45 47.05 10.42
N TYR A 115 3.57 46.37 10.15
CA TYR A 115 3.80 45.02 10.62
C TYR A 115 4.54 45.07 11.95
N PHE A 116 4.02 44.33 12.92
CA PHE A 116 4.57 44.27 14.28
C PHE A 116 5.20 42.90 14.53
N VAL A 117 6.21 42.85 15.36
CA VAL A 117 6.78 41.62 15.93
C VAL A 117 6.84 41.82 17.44
N ASN A 118 6.12 40.97 18.18
CA ASN A 118 6.02 41.04 19.62
C ASN A 118 5.71 42.46 20.13
N GLY A 119 4.77 43.14 19.47
CA GLY A 119 4.28 44.46 19.83
C GLY A 119 5.20 45.66 19.46
N LYS A 120 6.29 45.43 18.76
CA LYS A 120 7.17 46.48 18.23
C LYS A 120 7.11 46.51 16.71
N TYR A 121 7.37 47.65 16.11
CA TYR A 121 7.52 47.73 14.67
C TYR A 121 8.57 46.75 14.17
N ALA A 122 8.25 46.01 13.13
CA ALA A 122 9.18 45.11 12.48
C ALA A 122 10.34 45.85 11.84
N ASN A 123 11.55 45.38 12.06
CA ASN A 123 12.77 45.86 11.42
C ASN A 123 13.59 44.67 10.94
N GLY A 124 14.08 44.74 9.69
CA GLY A 124 14.84 43.67 9.06
C GLY A 124 13.98 42.66 8.29
N LYS A 125 14.58 41.51 7.94
CA LYS A 125 13.98 40.53 7.07
C LYS A 125 13.08 39.56 7.85
N ILE A 126 11.81 39.46 7.43
CA ILE A 126 10.83 38.55 7.99
C ILE A 126 10.22 37.75 6.82
N GLY A 127 10.56 36.47 6.73
CA GLY A 127 10.22 35.65 5.56
C GLY A 127 10.88 36.21 4.29
N ASN A 128 10.10 36.50 3.26
CA ASN A 128 10.58 37.01 1.98
C ASN A 128 10.49 38.56 1.89
N LYS A 129 10.10 39.23 2.95
CA LYS A 129 9.90 40.67 2.98
C LYS A 129 10.88 41.33 3.93
N GLU A 130 11.29 42.54 3.60
CA GLU A 130 12.12 43.38 4.47
C GLU A 130 11.31 44.57 4.97
N TYR A 131 11.46 44.87 6.25
CA TYR A 131 10.69 45.90 6.93
C TYR A 131 11.62 46.93 7.58
N ARG A 132 11.18 48.19 7.53
CA ARG A 132 11.75 49.27 8.33
C ARG A 132 10.63 50.02 9.03
N ASP A 133 10.71 50.10 10.36
CA ASP A 133 9.68 50.71 11.20
C ASP A 133 8.26 50.20 10.87
N GLY A 134 8.15 48.91 10.70
CA GLY A 134 6.89 48.24 10.39
C GLY A 134 6.38 48.38 8.96
N LYS A 135 7.03 49.16 8.13
CA LYS A 135 6.67 49.35 6.71
C LYS A 135 7.51 48.44 5.85
N GLU A 136 6.85 47.72 4.93
CA GLU A 136 7.55 46.92 3.93
C GLU A 136 8.35 47.84 3.01
N ILE A 137 9.66 47.60 2.94
CA ILE A 137 10.53 48.31 2.01
C ILE A 137 10.70 47.45 0.77
N SER A 138 10.39 47.99 -0.40
CA SER A 138 10.73 47.36 -1.67
C SER A 138 12.25 47.37 -1.80
N VAL A 139 12.86 46.20 -1.69
CA VAL A 139 14.24 46.03 -2.13
C VAL A 139 14.21 46.21 -3.65
N GLU A 140 14.85 47.26 -4.17
CA GLU A 140 15.10 47.36 -5.60
C GLU A 140 15.89 46.11 -6.00
N ASN A 141 15.18 45.14 -6.61
CA ASN A 141 15.78 43.94 -7.18
C ASN A 141 16.58 44.38 -8.41
N LYS A 142 17.81 44.81 -8.23
CA LYS A 142 18.75 44.87 -9.35
C LYS A 142 18.95 43.47 -9.87
N VAL A 143 18.27 43.18 -10.98
CA VAL A 143 18.44 41.91 -11.69
C VAL A 143 19.89 41.85 -12.17
N PRO A 144 20.68 40.85 -11.74
CA PRO A 144 22.08 40.74 -12.18
C PRO A 144 22.13 40.39 -13.68
N THR A 145 23.18 40.84 -14.36
CA THR A 145 23.42 40.44 -15.74
C THR A 145 23.57 38.89 -15.83
N ARG A 146 24.26 38.30 -14.84
CA ARG A 146 24.38 36.84 -14.69
C ARG A 146 24.50 36.45 -13.22
N GLY A 147 23.81 35.41 -12.82
CA GLY A 147 23.87 34.86 -11.46
C GLY A 147 22.51 34.82 -10.76
N TYR A 148 22.53 34.43 -9.50
CA TYR A 148 21.31 34.31 -8.68
C TYR A 148 20.92 35.64 -8.02
N ALA A 149 19.63 35.97 -8.13
CA ALA A 149 18.98 36.95 -7.26
C ALA A 149 17.60 36.45 -6.85
N ASN A 150 17.30 36.49 -5.56
CA ASN A 150 16.03 36.03 -4.97
C ASN A 150 15.60 34.60 -5.41
N GLY A 151 16.58 33.68 -5.53
CA GLY A 151 16.31 32.28 -5.91
C GLY A 151 16.04 32.04 -7.40
N VAL A 152 16.22 33.09 -8.22
CA VAL A 152 16.10 33.02 -9.69
C VAL A 152 17.49 33.23 -10.30
N TYR A 153 17.88 32.38 -11.22
CA TYR A 153 19.12 32.51 -11.98
C TYR A 153 18.88 33.32 -13.24
N TYR A 154 19.70 34.31 -13.46
CA TYR A 154 19.62 35.26 -14.58
C TYR A 154 20.79 35.10 -15.54
N VAL A 155 20.53 35.27 -16.83
CA VAL A 155 21.51 35.39 -17.91
C VAL A 155 21.05 36.53 -18.80
N ASP A 156 21.96 37.46 -19.09
CA ASP A 156 21.69 38.71 -19.81
C ASP A 156 20.49 39.49 -19.21
N SER A 157 20.47 39.55 -17.87
CA SER A 157 19.42 40.18 -17.07
C SER A 157 18.01 39.61 -17.29
N LYS A 158 17.90 38.43 -17.89
CA LYS A 158 16.65 37.68 -18.10
C LYS A 158 16.67 36.39 -17.29
N ALA A 159 15.53 35.96 -16.77
CA ALA A 159 15.41 34.68 -16.09
C ALA A 159 15.83 33.55 -17.07
N ALA A 160 16.76 32.70 -16.62
CA ALA A 160 17.33 31.64 -17.45
C ALA A 160 16.26 30.63 -17.90
N ASN A 161 16.29 30.26 -19.19
CA ASN A 161 15.34 29.33 -19.80
C ASN A 161 16.04 28.36 -20.75
N TRP A 162 17.14 27.76 -20.31
CA TRP A 162 17.92 26.78 -21.08
C TRP A 162 18.99 26.14 -20.19
N TRP A 163 19.93 25.44 -20.81
CA TRP A 163 21.12 24.94 -20.16
C TRP A 163 22.12 26.07 -19.87
N TYR A 164 22.44 26.25 -18.60
CA TYR A 164 23.48 27.17 -18.14
C TYR A 164 24.31 26.57 -17.03
N ASP A 165 25.58 26.91 -17.01
CA ASP A 165 26.48 26.67 -15.90
C ASP A 165 26.27 27.75 -14.85
N ASP A 166 25.90 27.35 -13.62
CA ASP A 166 25.68 28.26 -12.50
C ASP A 166 26.94 28.46 -11.63
N GLY A 167 28.10 28.02 -12.11
CA GLY A 167 29.36 28.05 -11.40
C GLY A 167 29.65 26.78 -10.59
N GLN A 168 28.67 25.89 -10.45
CA GLN A 168 28.84 24.58 -9.82
C GLN A 168 28.73 23.46 -10.84
N ALA A 169 27.78 23.55 -11.77
CA ALA A 169 27.57 22.61 -12.86
C ALA A 169 26.55 23.14 -13.89
N TRP A 170 26.42 22.41 -14.99
CA TRP A 170 25.39 22.66 -15.98
C TRP A 170 24.04 22.15 -15.50
N TYR A 171 23.04 23.05 -15.53
CA TYR A 171 21.65 22.76 -15.20
C TYR A 171 20.71 23.29 -16.26
N PHE A 172 19.59 22.60 -16.44
CA PHE A 172 18.49 23.11 -17.24
C PHE A 172 17.58 23.98 -16.39
N PHE A 173 17.43 25.23 -16.78
CA PHE A 173 16.59 26.21 -16.10
C PHE A 173 15.29 26.44 -16.88
N GLN A 174 14.25 26.74 -16.14
CA GLN A 174 12.99 27.28 -16.64
C GLN A 174 12.54 28.41 -15.72
N ASN A 175 12.33 29.60 -16.32
CA ASN A 175 12.00 30.83 -15.55
C ASN A 175 13.00 31.09 -14.41
N GLY A 176 14.29 30.86 -14.69
CA GLY A 176 15.38 31.05 -13.74
C GLY A 176 15.47 30.05 -12.60
N LYS A 177 14.64 29.03 -12.57
CA LYS A 177 14.70 27.93 -11.60
C LYS A 177 15.19 26.65 -12.24
N LYS A 178 15.99 25.86 -11.53
CA LYS A 178 16.40 24.53 -11.96
C LYS A 178 15.13 23.69 -12.15
N LEU A 179 14.90 23.20 -13.37
CA LEU A 179 13.66 22.49 -13.69
C LEU A 179 13.54 21.17 -12.97
N THR A 180 12.38 20.91 -12.37
CA THR A 180 11.90 19.56 -12.02
C THR A 180 10.60 19.35 -12.77
N GLY A 181 10.58 18.37 -13.67
CA GLY A 181 9.46 18.11 -14.58
C GLY A 181 9.91 17.95 -16.03
N TYR A 182 8.94 17.90 -16.93
CA TYR A 182 9.23 17.81 -18.37
C TYR A 182 9.69 19.15 -18.95
N GLY A 183 10.79 19.11 -19.68
CA GLY A 183 11.32 20.20 -20.47
C GLY A 183 11.82 19.72 -21.81
N LYS A 184 11.98 20.65 -22.77
CA LYS A 184 12.46 20.35 -24.13
C LYS A 184 13.83 20.97 -24.33
N ASP A 185 14.80 20.17 -24.71
CA ASP A 185 16.13 20.62 -25.13
C ASP A 185 16.48 20.06 -26.54
N ASN A 186 17.76 20.18 -26.97
CA ASN A 186 18.20 19.68 -28.26
C ASN A 186 18.04 18.16 -28.44
N ALA A 187 18.01 17.40 -27.36
CA ALA A 187 17.76 15.94 -27.36
C ALA A 187 16.26 15.57 -27.32
N GLY A 188 15.38 16.59 -27.35
CA GLY A 188 13.92 16.43 -27.33
C GLY A 188 13.31 16.65 -25.95
N VAL A 189 12.10 16.13 -25.73
CA VAL A 189 11.41 16.22 -24.45
C VAL A 189 12.04 15.24 -23.45
N ARG A 190 12.44 15.76 -22.30
CA ARG A 190 13.05 14.98 -21.21
C ARG A 190 12.49 15.39 -19.85
N TYR A 191 12.52 14.47 -18.90
CA TYR A 191 12.20 14.75 -17.49
C TYR A 191 13.48 15.16 -16.75
N PHE A 192 13.41 16.26 -16.06
CA PHE A 192 14.50 16.81 -15.26
C PHE A 192 14.18 16.69 -13.78
N THR A 193 15.21 16.59 -12.97
CA THR A 193 15.14 16.71 -11.54
C THR A 193 16.23 17.68 -11.09
N ASN A 194 15.82 18.79 -10.46
CA ASN A 194 16.71 19.87 -10.05
C ASN A 194 17.68 20.29 -11.19
N GLY A 195 17.16 20.45 -12.40
CA GLY A 195 17.89 20.90 -13.59
C GLY A 195 18.81 19.86 -14.25
N LYS A 196 18.88 18.63 -13.75
CA LYS A 196 19.61 17.53 -14.37
C LYS A 196 18.66 16.54 -15.00
N ALA A 197 19.02 15.95 -16.13
CA ALA A 197 18.23 14.90 -16.74
C ALA A 197 18.08 13.73 -15.75
N ALA A 198 16.87 13.27 -15.55
CA ALA A 198 16.55 12.22 -14.57
C ALA A 198 17.23 10.89 -14.96
N ASN A 199 17.82 10.21 -13.97
CA ASN A 199 18.51 8.92 -14.14
C ASN A 199 18.16 7.98 -12.97
N TRP A 200 16.90 7.83 -12.64
CA TRP A 200 16.41 6.95 -11.60
C TRP A 200 14.88 6.88 -11.61
N TRP A 201 14.31 6.30 -10.57
CA TRP A 201 12.88 6.34 -10.32
C TRP A 201 12.42 7.72 -9.88
N TYR A 202 11.50 8.31 -10.63
CA TYR A 202 10.82 9.57 -10.28
C TYR A 202 9.34 9.49 -10.59
N ASP A 203 8.54 10.15 -9.75
CA ASP A 203 7.13 10.41 -10.01
C ASP A 203 7.01 11.62 -10.94
N ASP A 204 6.38 11.44 -12.09
CA ASP A 204 6.18 12.51 -13.08
C ASP A 204 4.85 13.26 -12.88
N GLY A 205 4.15 13.00 -11.77
CA GLY A 205 2.83 13.52 -11.44
C GLY A 205 1.69 12.63 -11.92
N GLN A 206 1.97 11.60 -12.71
CA GLN A 206 1.00 10.57 -13.13
C GLN A 206 1.30 9.22 -12.48
N ALA A 207 2.58 8.85 -12.40
CA ALA A 207 3.06 7.63 -11.78
C ALA A 207 4.59 7.63 -11.63
N TRP A 208 5.09 6.65 -10.90
CA TRP A 208 6.52 6.38 -10.80
C TRP A 208 7.03 5.70 -12.07
N TYR A 209 8.10 6.28 -12.66
CA TYR A 209 8.79 5.74 -13.83
C TYR A 209 10.30 5.74 -13.61
N PHE A 210 10.96 4.76 -14.20
CA PHE A 210 12.41 4.73 -14.27
C PHE A 210 12.88 5.52 -15.49
N PHE A 211 13.70 6.52 -15.26
CA PHE A 211 14.26 7.38 -16.29
C PHE A 211 15.73 7.07 -16.52
N GLN A 212 16.17 7.23 -17.74
CA GLN A 212 17.56 7.26 -18.13
C GLN A 212 17.78 8.45 -19.08
N ASN A 213 18.73 9.33 -18.73
CA ASN A 213 18.97 10.58 -19.45
C ASN A 213 17.69 11.40 -19.70
N GLY A 214 16.79 11.42 -18.72
CA GLY A 214 15.52 12.14 -18.76
C GLY A 214 14.42 11.51 -19.61
N LYS A 215 14.66 10.38 -20.24
CA LYS A 215 13.64 9.61 -20.99
C LYS A 215 13.19 8.41 -20.18
N LYS A 216 11.91 8.06 -20.24
CA LYS A 216 11.40 6.81 -19.67
C LYS A 216 12.13 5.65 -20.34
N LEU A 217 12.82 4.83 -19.56
CA LEU A 217 13.67 3.77 -20.09
C LEU A 217 12.82 2.69 -20.78
N THR A 218 13.22 2.30 -21.96
CA THR A 218 12.86 1.02 -22.58
C THR A 218 14.17 0.28 -22.87
N GLY A 219 14.35 -0.87 -22.21
CA GLY A 219 15.57 -1.65 -22.24
C GLY A 219 16.05 -2.06 -20.83
N TYR A 220 17.24 -2.63 -20.77
CA TYR A 220 17.83 -3.02 -19.49
C TYR A 220 18.32 -1.80 -18.70
N GLY A 221 17.95 -1.75 -17.42
CA GLY A 221 18.42 -0.79 -16.44
C GLY A 221 18.65 -1.47 -15.10
N LYS A 222 19.44 -0.84 -14.24
CA LYS A 222 19.75 -1.35 -12.90
C LYS A 222 19.19 -0.42 -11.85
N ASP A 223 18.44 -0.98 -10.90
CA ASP A 223 17.95 -0.29 -9.70
C ASP A 223 18.36 -1.04 -8.43
N ASN A 224 17.79 -0.68 -7.27
CA ASN A 224 18.12 -1.30 -5.99
C ASN A 224 17.74 -2.80 -5.93
N ALA A 225 16.77 -3.24 -6.73
CA ALA A 225 16.35 -4.64 -6.81
C ALA A 225 17.15 -5.45 -7.84
N GLY A 226 18.11 -4.80 -8.54
CA GLY A 226 19.00 -5.43 -9.52
C GLY A 226 18.77 -4.97 -10.95
N THR A 227 19.20 -5.79 -11.92
CA THR A 227 19.01 -5.50 -13.35
C THR A 227 17.64 -5.97 -13.81
N HIS A 228 16.87 -5.06 -14.42
CA HIS A 228 15.54 -5.30 -14.95
C HIS A 228 15.39 -4.77 -16.37
N TYR A 229 14.46 -5.33 -17.12
CA TYR A 229 14.02 -4.80 -18.40
C TYR A 229 12.82 -3.89 -18.18
N PHE A 230 12.92 -2.68 -18.69
CA PHE A 230 11.89 -1.67 -18.58
C PHE A 230 11.19 -1.47 -19.94
N VAL A 231 9.95 -1.07 -19.88
CA VAL A 231 9.18 -0.60 -21.03
C VAL A 231 8.48 0.68 -20.62
N ASN A 232 8.84 1.77 -21.32
CA ASN A 232 8.33 3.10 -21.02
C ASN A 232 8.45 3.46 -19.51
N GLY A 233 9.60 3.13 -18.93
CA GLY A 233 9.92 3.43 -17.52
C GLY A 233 9.26 2.55 -16.48
N LYS A 234 8.53 1.52 -16.86
CA LYS A 234 7.94 0.52 -15.93
C LYS A 234 8.61 -0.83 -16.17
N TYR A 235 8.63 -1.67 -15.14
CA TYR A 235 9.07 -3.06 -15.33
C TYR A 235 8.24 -3.74 -16.41
N ALA A 236 8.91 -4.42 -17.34
CA ALA A 236 8.26 -5.23 -18.34
C ALA A 236 7.45 -6.38 -17.69
N ASN A 237 6.20 -6.53 -18.11
CA ASN A 237 5.28 -7.57 -17.63
C ASN A 237 4.50 -8.17 -18.79
N TRP A 238 5.16 -8.56 -19.85
CA TRP A 238 4.60 -9.19 -21.03
C TRP A 238 5.70 -9.61 -21.99
N TRP A 239 5.33 -9.94 -23.22
CA TRP A 239 6.25 -10.18 -24.31
C TRP A 239 6.89 -8.89 -24.82
N TYR A 240 8.21 -8.84 -24.75
CA TYR A 240 8.99 -7.74 -25.33
C TYR A 240 10.27 -8.29 -25.98
N SER A 241 10.72 -7.62 -27.07
CA SER A 241 12.03 -7.86 -27.64
C SER A 241 13.08 -7.08 -26.87
N ASP A 242 14.18 -7.74 -26.48
CA ASP A 242 15.34 -7.07 -25.89
C ASP A 242 16.36 -6.58 -26.92
N GLY A 243 15.96 -6.60 -28.21
CA GLY A 243 16.80 -6.22 -29.35
C GLY A 243 17.52 -7.40 -30.00
N GLN A 244 17.58 -8.54 -29.34
CA GLN A 244 18.12 -9.80 -29.87
C GLN A 244 17.02 -10.81 -30.14
N ASP A 245 16.04 -10.90 -29.23
CA ASP A 245 14.98 -11.89 -29.33
C ASP A 245 13.75 -11.45 -28.53
N TRP A 246 12.62 -12.16 -28.67
CA TRP A 246 11.41 -11.97 -27.90
C TRP A 246 11.42 -12.81 -26.63
N TYR A 247 11.11 -12.18 -25.51
CA TYR A 247 11.03 -12.83 -24.20
C TYR A 247 9.78 -12.41 -23.46
N PHE A 248 9.23 -13.34 -22.70
CA PHE A 248 8.19 -13.03 -21.74
C PHE A 248 8.83 -12.55 -20.44
N PHE A 249 8.50 -11.34 -20.04
CA PHE A 249 9.00 -10.73 -18.80
C PHE A 249 7.91 -10.71 -17.72
N GLN A 250 8.35 -10.84 -16.48
CA GLN A 250 7.55 -10.57 -15.30
C GLN A 250 8.39 -9.74 -14.34
N ASN A 251 7.85 -8.57 -13.92
CA ASN A 251 8.57 -7.62 -13.07
C ASN A 251 9.97 -7.28 -13.59
N GLY A 252 10.07 -7.08 -14.90
CA GLY A 252 11.31 -6.71 -15.57
C GLY A 252 12.35 -7.82 -15.69
N LYS A 253 12.08 -9.04 -15.26
CA LYS A 253 12.97 -10.20 -15.41
C LYS A 253 12.41 -11.17 -16.43
N LYS A 254 13.30 -11.82 -17.20
CA LYS A 254 12.90 -12.91 -18.07
C LYS A 254 12.27 -14.01 -17.22
N PHE A 255 11.01 -14.31 -17.51
CA PHE A 255 10.20 -15.16 -16.65
C PHE A 255 10.59 -16.64 -16.78
N THR A 256 10.64 -17.34 -15.65
CA THR A 256 10.74 -18.80 -15.61
C THR A 256 9.61 -19.31 -14.74
N GLY A 257 8.76 -20.15 -15.31
CA GLY A 257 7.59 -20.71 -14.65
C GLY A 257 6.38 -20.75 -15.57
N TYR A 258 5.23 -21.15 -15.02
CA TYR A 258 3.97 -21.08 -15.76
C TYR A 258 3.45 -19.63 -15.76
N GLY A 259 3.20 -19.11 -16.94
CA GLY A 259 2.59 -17.82 -17.18
C GLY A 259 1.50 -17.94 -18.23
N LYS A 260 0.59 -16.97 -18.27
CA LYS A 260 -0.49 -16.91 -19.26
C LYS A 260 -0.26 -15.75 -20.20
N ASP A 261 -0.39 -15.99 -21.48
CA ASP A 261 -0.46 -14.99 -22.52
C ASP A 261 -1.70 -15.15 -23.40
N ASN A 262 -1.73 -14.49 -24.56
CA ASN A 262 -2.89 -14.56 -25.47
C ASN A 262 -3.10 -15.96 -26.08
N ALA A 263 -2.06 -16.80 -26.11
CA ALA A 263 -2.14 -18.18 -26.63
C ALA A 263 -2.51 -19.20 -25.55
N GLY A 264 -2.62 -18.77 -24.27
CA GLY A 264 -2.99 -19.60 -23.15
C GLY A 264 -1.94 -19.66 -22.04
N ALA A 265 -2.00 -20.69 -21.20
CA ALA A 265 -1.01 -20.92 -20.16
C ALA A 265 0.16 -21.75 -20.72
N HIS A 266 1.39 -21.27 -20.50
CA HIS A 266 2.61 -21.89 -21.01
C HIS A 266 3.70 -21.91 -19.93
N TYR A 267 4.60 -22.88 -20.01
CA TYR A 267 5.82 -22.84 -19.23
C TYR A 267 6.90 -22.06 -19.98
N PHE A 268 7.50 -21.13 -19.25
CA PHE A 268 8.60 -20.32 -19.74
C PHE A 268 9.89 -20.72 -19.03
N ALA A 269 10.97 -20.77 -19.77
CA ALA A 269 12.31 -20.83 -19.22
C ALA A 269 13.11 -19.64 -19.73
N ASN A 270 13.58 -18.79 -18.82
CA ASN A 270 14.30 -17.58 -19.15
C ASN A 270 13.58 -16.71 -20.21
N GLY A 271 12.26 -16.58 -20.07
CA GLY A 271 11.38 -15.77 -20.91
C GLY A 271 11.00 -16.37 -22.27
N LYS A 272 11.43 -17.57 -22.59
CA LYS A 272 11.04 -18.26 -23.83
C LYS A 272 10.08 -19.40 -23.54
N TYR A 273 9.16 -19.66 -24.45
CA TYR A 273 8.41 -20.89 -24.42
C TYR A 273 9.39 -22.06 -24.37
N VAL A 274 9.21 -22.91 -23.39
CA VAL A 274 9.73 -24.26 -23.52
C VAL A 274 8.74 -24.98 -24.43
N ASN A 275 9.15 -25.19 -25.67
CA ASN A 275 8.40 -26.00 -26.60
C ASN A 275 8.39 -27.43 -26.06
N GLU A 276 7.33 -27.78 -25.33
CA GLU A 276 7.07 -29.18 -24.91
C GLU A 276 6.64 -30.05 -26.09
N ASN A 277 6.72 -29.52 -27.32
CA ASN A 277 6.43 -30.26 -28.56
C ASN A 277 7.68 -30.88 -29.18
N LYS A 278 8.38 -31.71 -28.43
CA LYS A 278 9.15 -32.87 -28.99
C LYS A 278 9.11 -33.99 -27.99
N GLY A 279 7.99 -34.69 -27.96
CA GLY A 279 7.77 -35.87 -27.22
C GLY A 279 6.29 -36.25 -27.32
N SER A 280 5.90 -36.79 -28.47
CA SER A 280 4.74 -37.64 -28.55
C SER A 280 4.91 -38.69 -27.48
N GLY A 281 4.04 -38.70 -26.51
CA GLY A 281 4.03 -39.85 -25.65
C GLY A 281 3.87 -39.47 -24.19
N ASN A 282 3.01 -40.22 -23.57
CA ASN A 282 3.00 -40.48 -22.15
C ASN A 282 4.28 -39.99 -21.48
N THR A 283 4.21 -39.04 -20.58
CA THR A 283 5.28 -38.76 -19.64
C THR A 283 5.44 -40.04 -18.83
N THR A 284 6.27 -40.97 -19.29
CA THR A 284 6.58 -42.22 -18.60
C THR A 284 7.48 -41.81 -17.43
N TYR A 285 6.85 -41.64 -16.29
CA TYR A 285 7.61 -41.51 -15.04
C TYR A 285 8.30 -42.82 -14.74
N SER A 286 9.59 -42.81 -14.46
CA SER A 286 10.38 -44.01 -14.18
C SER A 286 10.14 -44.56 -12.76
N GLY A 287 9.24 -43.94 -11.99
CA GLY A 287 8.87 -44.36 -10.65
C GLY A 287 8.28 -43.25 -9.80
N TYR A 288 7.96 -43.56 -8.57
CA TYR A 288 7.39 -42.64 -7.61
C TYR A 288 8.13 -42.73 -6.30
N TYR A 289 8.26 -41.59 -5.62
CA TYR A 289 8.85 -41.50 -4.30
C TYR A 289 7.90 -40.78 -3.36
N LYS A 290 7.97 -41.09 -2.07
CA LYS A 290 7.23 -40.43 -1.01
C LYS A 290 8.18 -39.69 -0.07
N VAL A 291 7.89 -38.46 0.26
CA VAL A 291 8.67 -37.68 1.23
C VAL A 291 8.49 -38.25 2.63
N THR A 292 9.59 -38.58 3.32
CA THR A 292 9.59 -39.20 4.66
C THR A 292 9.86 -38.23 5.80
N ALA A 293 10.61 -37.15 5.54
CA ALA A 293 10.87 -36.09 6.51
C ALA A 293 9.68 -35.09 6.62
N LEU A 294 9.65 -34.26 7.67
CA LEU A 294 8.58 -33.28 7.89
C LEU A 294 8.38 -32.37 6.66
N TYR A 295 9.47 -31.89 6.11
CA TYR A 295 9.55 -31.24 4.79
C TYR A 295 10.96 -31.41 4.23
N ILE A 296 11.11 -31.30 2.92
CA ILE A 296 12.39 -31.39 2.22
C ILE A 296 12.53 -30.26 1.19
N PRO A 297 13.77 -29.79 0.93
CA PRO A 297 14.04 -28.91 -0.18
C PRO A 297 14.04 -29.66 -1.52
N ILE A 298 13.60 -28.96 -2.56
CA ILE A 298 13.83 -29.34 -3.95
C ILE A 298 14.92 -28.44 -4.49
N TYR A 299 15.97 -29.04 -5.08
CA TYR A 299 17.15 -28.36 -5.57
C TYR A 299 17.15 -28.26 -7.10
N ASP A 300 17.81 -27.24 -7.65
CA ASP A 300 18.25 -27.26 -9.06
C ASP A 300 19.48 -28.16 -9.25
N ALA A 301 19.97 -28.30 -10.48
CA ALA A 301 21.15 -29.11 -10.80
C ALA A 301 22.43 -28.60 -10.12
N ASN A 302 22.50 -27.30 -9.77
CA ASN A 302 23.63 -26.68 -9.10
C ASN A 302 23.55 -26.75 -7.57
N GLY A 303 22.48 -27.33 -7.02
CA GLY A 303 22.28 -27.47 -5.58
C GLY A 303 21.63 -26.26 -4.88
N ARG A 304 21.11 -25.28 -5.64
CA ARG A 304 20.34 -24.17 -5.09
C ARG A 304 18.91 -24.65 -4.78
N ILE A 305 18.38 -24.26 -3.62
CA ILE A 305 17.01 -24.57 -3.23
C ILE A 305 16.03 -23.75 -4.10
N LEU A 306 15.10 -24.46 -4.73
CA LEU A 306 14.03 -23.91 -5.54
C LEU A 306 12.74 -23.71 -4.73
N SER A 307 12.35 -24.72 -3.93
CA SER A 307 11.16 -24.71 -3.07
C SER A 307 11.28 -25.82 -2.02
N HIS A 308 10.23 -26.00 -1.19
CA HIS A 308 10.10 -27.09 -0.23
C HIS A 308 8.79 -27.84 -0.42
N VAL A 309 8.77 -29.13 -0.08
CA VAL A 309 7.58 -29.97 -0.05
C VAL A 309 7.47 -30.71 1.26
N SER A 310 6.24 -30.89 1.74
CA SER A 310 5.92 -31.51 3.03
C SER A 310 5.99 -33.03 2.98
N ARG A 311 6.00 -33.65 4.19
CA ARG A 311 5.85 -35.12 4.38
C ARG A 311 4.67 -35.66 3.61
N ASP A 312 4.78 -36.91 3.20
CA ASP A 312 3.79 -37.65 2.46
C ASP A 312 3.51 -37.20 1.02
N THR A 313 4.19 -36.10 0.56
CA THR A 313 4.14 -35.71 -0.85
C THR A 313 4.65 -36.82 -1.74
N VAL A 314 3.85 -37.18 -2.76
CA VAL A 314 4.26 -38.09 -3.81
C VAL A 314 5.01 -37.29 -4.89
N LEU A 315 6.23 -37.73 -5.17
CA LEU A 315 7.12 -37.16 -6.18
C LEU A 315 7.17 -38.09 -7.39
N PHE A 316 7.08 -37.54 -8.58
CA PHE A 316 7.18 -38.23 -9.83
C PHE A 316 8.65 -38.25 -10.28
N ARG A 317 9.29 -39.42 -10.34
CA ARG A 317 10.65 -39.53 -10.87
C ARG A 317 10.63 -39.41 -12.39
N ASP A 318 11.45 -38.53 -12.92
CA ASP A 318 11.69 -38.42 -14.36
C ASP A 318 12.97 -39.20 -14.78
N ASN A 319 13.22 -39.25 -16.10
CA ASN A 319 14.32 -40.06 -16.67
C ASN A 319 15.70 -39.35 -16.63
N ARG A 320 15.83 -38.19 -15.97
CA ARG A 320 17.13 -37.54 -15.80
C ARG A 320 18.03 -38.34 -14.88
N SER A 321 19.33 -38.17 -15.05
CA SER A 321 20.34 -38.83 -14.21
C SER A 321 20.32 -38.28 -12.79
N THR A 322 20.62 -39.13 -11.82
CA THR A 322 20.93 -38.71 -10.44
C THR A 322 22.20 -37.86 -10.42
N VAL A 323 22.18 -36.75 -9.69
CA VAL A 323 23.31 -35.81 -9.57
C VAL A 323 23.69 -35.68 -8.11
N ASN A 324 24.94 -35.96 -7.75
CA ASN A 324 25.48 -35.83 -6.38
C ASN A 324 24.56 -36.50 -5.32
N GLY A 325 24.09 -37.74 -5.58
CA GLY A 325 23.22 -38.51 -4.68
C GLY A 325 21.77 -37.99 -4.60
N ARG A 326 21.40 -37.00 -5.44
CA ARG A 326 20.05 -36.44 -5.50
C ARG A 326 19.26 -37.07 -6.65
N ILE A 327 18.04 -37.47 -6.36
CA ILE A 327 17.11 -38.12 -7.30
C ILE A 327 16.36 -37.01 -8.08
N PRO A 328 16.28 -37.12 -9.41
CA PRO A 328 15.50 -36.16 -10.22
C PRO A 328 14.00 -36.44 -10.05
N VAL A 329 13.24 -35.39 -9.80
CA VAL A 329 11.80 -35.47 -9.53
C VAL A 329 11.04 -34.27 -10.12
N GLN A 330 9.73 -34.51 -10.29
CA GLN A 330 8.74 -33.49 -10.63
C GLN A 330 7.59 -33.57 -9.62
N VAL A 331 7.05 -32.44 -9.21
CA VAL A 331 5.85 -32.36 -8.37
C VAL A 331 5.27 -30.95 -8.41
N ALA A 332 3.96 -30.83 -8.50
CA ALA A 332 3.25 -29.54 -8.47
C ALA A 332 3.93 -28.46 -9.34
N GLY A 333 4.25 -28.82 -10.58
CA GLY A 333 4.85 -27.92 -11.58
C GLY A 333 6.35 -27.67 -11.45
N ILE A 334 7.01 -28.05 -10.35
CA ILE A 334 8.46 -27.89 -10.20
C ILE A 334 9.20 -29.14 -10.66
N THR A 335 10.31 -28.91 -11.35
CA THR A 335 11.24 -29.93 -11.78
C THR A 335 12.59 -29.69 -11.08
N GLY A 336 13.08 -30.68 -10.35
CA GLY A 336 14.31 -30.51 -9.58
C GLY A 336 14.89 -31.84 -9.08
N TYR A 337 15.60 -31.77 -7.97
CA TYR A 337 16.29 -32.90 -7.35
C TYR A 337 16.02 -32.92 -5.84
N VAL A 338 15.92 -34.11 -5.26
CA VAL A 338 15.77 -34.32 -3.82
C VAL A 338 16.83 -35.29 -3.30
N ASN A 339 17.25 -35.13 -2.04
CA ASN A 339 18.21 -36.05 -1.42
C ASN A 339 17.57 -37.45 -1.25
N SER A 340 18.27 -38.49 -1.69
CA SER A 340 17.77 -39.88 -1.65
C SER A 340 17.42 -40.33 -0.23
N GLY A 341 18.13 -39.91 0.81
CA GLY A 341 17.86 -40.25 2.20
C GLY A 341 16.60 -39.62 2.81
N GLN A 342 15.92 -38.70 2.09
CA GLN A 342 14.72 -38.02 2.57
C GLN A 342 13.43 -38.48 1.90
N VAL A 343 13.54 -39.47 1.04
CA VAL A 343 12.42 -40.03 0.27
C VAL A 343 12.48 -41.54 0.25
N ALA A 344 11.32 -42.21 0.17
CA ALA A 344 11.21 -43.63 -0.02
C ALA A 344 10.56 -43.94 -1.36
N ALA A 345 11.10 -44.90 -2.10
CA ALA A 345 10.44 -45.39 -3.30
C ALA A 345 9.11 -46.06 -2.92
N ILE A 346 8.07 -45.82 -3.71
CA ILE A 346 6.75 -46.39 -3.49
C ILE A 346 6.31 -47.24 -4.70
N ASN A 347 5.55 -48.29 -4.41
CA ASN A 347 4.98 -49.16 -5.42
C ASN A 347 3.57 -48.66 -5.78
N SER A 348 3.38 -48.25 -7.03
CA SER A 348 2.09 -47.74 -7.53
C SER A 348 0.97 -48.77 -7.56
N SER A 349 1.30 -50.09 -7.48
CA SER A 349 0.27 -51.12 -7.38
C SER A 349 -0.33 -51.26 -5.98
N THR A 350 0.35 -50.77 -4.94
CA THR A 350 -0.08 -50.86 -3.53
C THR A 350 -0.28 -49.53 -2.86
N THR A 351 0.22 -48.44 -3.46
CA THR A 351 0.14 -47.09 -2.93
C THR A 351 -0.61 -46.21 -3.90
N PHE A 352 -1.56 -45.41 -3.38
CA PHE A 352 -2.30 -44.46 -4.19
C PHE A 352 -1.34 -43.39 -4.73
N ILE A 353 -1.37 -43.18 -6.05
CA ILE A 353 -0.66 -42.08 -6.71
C ILE A 353 -1.68 -40.98 -7.01
N PRO A 354 -1.43 -39.71 -6.61
CA PRO A 354 -2.33 -38.62 -6.94
C PRO A 354 -2.63 -38.56 -8.43
N ASP A 355 -3.91 -38.41 -8.77
CA ASP A 355 -4.39 -38.45 -10.14
C ASP A 355 -5.55 -37.47 -10.38
N TYR A 356 -5.91 -37.29 -11.63
CA TYR A 356 -6.98 -36.43 -12.09
C TYR A 356 -8.08 -37.27 -12.75
N VAL A 357 -9.32 -37.10 -12.26
CA VAL A 357 -10.48 -37.86 -12.78
C VAL A 357 -11.60 -36.89 -13.12
N SER A 358 -12.24 -37.09 -14.25
CA SER A 358 -13.44 -36.33 -14.62
C SER A 358 -14.72 -37.09 -14.28
N ASP A 359 -15.75 -36.37 -13.81
CA ASP A 359 -17.11 -36.85 -13.65
C ASP A 359 -18.03 -36.57 -14.87
N GLY A 360 -17.45 -35.99 -15.94
CA GLY A 360 -18.16 -35.54 -17.14
C GLY A 360 -18.56 -34.08 -17.11
N LYS A 361 -18.48 -33.43 -15.96
CA LYS A 361 -18.74 -31.97 -15.79
C LYS A 361 -17.52 -31.25 -15.27
N TYR A 362 -16.85 -31.80 -14.30
CA TYR A 362 -15.68 -31.26 -13.65
C TYR A 362 -14.53 -32.26 -13.64
N VAL A 363 -13.32 -31.76 -13.42
CA VAL A 363 -12.12 -32.56 -13.16
C VAL A 363 -11.75 -32.36 -11.69
N TYR A 364 -11.44 -33.48 -11.06
CA TYR A 364 -11.01 -33.56 -9.67
C TYR A 364 -9.58 -34.06 -9.60
N HIS A 365 -8.73 -33.36 -8.87
CA HIS A 365 -7.44 -33.86 -8.43
C HIS A 365 -7.64 -34.64 -7.13
N ARG A 366 -7.35 -35.93 -7.17
CA ARG A 366 -7.42 -36.84 -6.02
C ARG A 366 -6.05 -36.91 -5.36
N TYR A 367 -5.94 -36.43 -4.13
CA TYR A 367 -4.70 -36.51 -3.34
C TYR A 367 -4.54 -37.86 -2.66
N SER A 368 -5.65 -38.53 -2.41
CA SER A 368 -5.73 -39.88 -1.86
C SER A 368 -7.03 -40.54 -2.35
N ALA A 369 -7.24 -41.81 -1.99
CA ALA A 369 -8.49 -42.50 -2.28
C ALA A 369 -9.73 -41.81 -1.67
N TYR A 370 -9.54 -40.95 -0.66
CA TYR A 370 -10.63 -40.34 0.12
C TYR A 370 -10.62 -38.79 0.09
N SER A 371 -9.69 -38.20 -0.60
CA SER A 371 -9.55 -36.73 -0.63
C SER A 371 -9.32 -36.22 -2.05
N SER A 372 -10.18 -35.33 -2.50
CA SER A 372 -10.08 -34.69 -3.81
C SER A 372 -10.54 -33.25 -3.77
N VAL A 373 -10.09 -32.47 -4.73
CA VAL A 373 -10.50 -31.08 -4.95
C VAL A 373 -10.90 -30.89 -6.41
N MET A 374 -11.92 -30.07 -6.66
CA MET A 374 -12.39 -29.72 -7.99
C MET A 374 -11.46 -28.68 -8.60
N VAL A 375 -10.80 -28.98 -9.71
CA VAL A 375 -9.73 -28.13 -10.27
C VAL A 375 -10.06 -27.47 -11.60
N ALA A 376 -10.89 -28.09 -12.42
CA ALA A 376 -11.18 -27.64 -13.78
C ALA A 376 -12.56 -28.08 -14.25
N TYR A 377 -13.03 -27.51 -15.36
CA TYR A 377 -14.12 -28.07 -16.12
C TYR A 377 -13.67 -29.34 -16.86
N HIS A 378 -14.63 -30.24 -17.17
CA HIS A 378 -14.36 -31.43 -17.97
C HIS A 378 -13.64 -31.07 -19.28
N ASN A 379 -12.57 -31.77 -19.58
CA ASN A 379 -11.88 -31.70 -20.86
C ASN A 379 -12.38 -32.83 -21.78
N PRO A 380 -12.81 -32.55 -23.03
CA PRO A 380 -13.32 -33.58 -23.94
C PRO A 380 -12.35 -34.72 -24.25
N ASN A 381 -11.05 -34.52 -24.03
CA ASN A 381 -10.04 -35.57 -24.20
C ASN A 381 -9.92 -36.50 -22.98
N MET A 382 -10.66 -36.23 -21.90
CA MET A 382 -10.72 -37.10 -20.73
C MET A 382 -11.91 -38.05 -20.81
N GLN A 383 -11.67 -39.34 -20.61
CA GLN A 383 -12.73 -40.31 -20.40
C GLN A 383 -13.25 -40.20 -18.95
N VAL A 384 -14.56 -40.16 -18.79
CA VAL A 384 -15.21 -40.08 -17.47
C VAL A 384 -14.79 -41.27 -16.61
N GLY A 385 -14.41 -41.03 -15.36
CA GLY A 385 -13.99 -42.03 -14.39
C GLY A 385 -12.58 -42.58 -14.58
N LYS A 386 -11.89 -42.29 -15.68
CA LYS A 386 -10.53 -42.79 -15.93
C LYS A 386 -9.51 -41.88 -15.21
N PRO A 387 -8.51 -42.46 -14.49
CA PRO A 387 -7.43 -41.67 -13.89
C PRO A 387 -6.41 -41.21 -14.94
N TYR A 388 -5.95 -39.99 -14.78
CA TYR A 388 -4.88 -39.37 -15.56
C TYR A 388 -3.81 -38.81 -14.60
N TYR A 389 -2.54 -38.98 -14.97
CA TYR A 389 -1.41 -38.63 -14.12
C TYR A 389 -0.64 -37.46 -14.72
N SER A 390 -0.37 -36.45 -13.89
CA SER A 390 0.43 -35.29 -14.26
C SER A 390 1.16 -34.77 -13.04
N ALA A 391 2.45 -34.54 -13.16
CA ALA A 391 3.26 -33.94 -12.09
C ALA A 391 3.00 -32.46 -11.93
N ASP A 392 2.42 -31.75 -12.91
CA ASP A 392 2.12 -30.34 -12.88
C ASP A 392 0.63 -30.01 -12.81
N GLY A 393 -0.23 -31.00 -13.04
CA GLY A 393 -1.69 -30.85 -13.08
C GLY A 393 -2.23 -30.17 -14.34
N ILE A 394 -1.37 -29.75 -15.23
CA ILE A 394 -1.71 -28.98 -16.43
C ILE A 394 -1.51 -29.82 -17.69
N ASN A 395 -0.35 -30.44 -17.81
CA ASN A 395 0.04 -31.21 -19.00
C ASN A 395 -0.23 -32.69 -18.80
N PHE A 396 -1.01 -33.27 -19.70
CA PHE A 396 -1.38 -34.70 -19.69
C PHE A 396 -0.92 -35.44 -20.96
N GLY A 397 0.10 -34.90 -21.62
CA GLY A 397 0.64 -35.43 -22.87
C GLY A 397 -0.19 -35.00 -24.08
N THR A 398 -1.38 -35.51 -24.24
CA THR A 398 -2.26 -35.24 -25.42
C THR A 398 -3.19 -34.06 -25.24
N PHE A 399 -3.36 -33.54 -24.03
CA PHE A 399 -4.21 -32.39 -23.72
C PHE A 399 -3.67 -31.62 -22.51
N LYS A 400 -4.22 -30.42 -22.31
CA LYS A 400 -3.96 -29.57 -21.14
C LYS A 400 -5.26 -29.28 -20.40
N LEU A 401 -5.16 -29.14 -19.08
CA LEU A 401 -6.24 -28.62 -18.25
C LEU A 401 -6.03 -27.12 -17.98
N ASP A 402 -7.10 -26.36 -18.06
CA ASP A 402 -7.16 -24.98 -17.61
C ASP A 402 -7.70 -24.92 -16.17
N HIS A 403 -6.92 -24.37 -15.27
CA HIS A 403 -7.27 -24.19 -13.86
C HIS A 403 -7.80 -22.76 -13.66
N PRO A 404 -9.10 -22.53 -13.56
CA PRO A 404 -9.70 -21.19 -13.69
C PRO A 404 -9.18 -20.14 -12.74
N PHE A 405 -8.73 -20.51 -11.52
CA PHE A 405 -8.32 -19.57 -10.49
C PHE A 405 -6.87 -19.71 -10.01
N GLN A 406 -6.23 -20.85 -10.28
CA GLN A 406 -4.90 -21.15 -9.73
C GLN A 406 -3.82 -20.18 -10.23
N PHE A 407 -3.93 -19.74 -11.48
CA PHE A 407 -2.97 -18.86 -12.14
C PHE A 407 -3.55 -17.47 -12.44
N SER A 408 -4.75 -17.16 -11.91
CA SER A 408 -5.39 -15.86 -12.08
C SER A 408 -4.72 -14.81 -11.20
N ASN A 409 -4.70 -13.57 -11.68
CA ASN A 409 -4.14 -12.43 -10.94
C ASN A 409 -4.98 -12.12 -9.70
N LEU A 410 -4.41 -12.29 -8.52
CA LEU A 410 -5.07 -12.02 -7.23
C LEU A 410 -5.21 -10.52 -6.92
N LYS A 411 -4.65 -9.65 -7.76
CA LYS A 411 -4.87 -8.20 -7.71
C LYS A 411 -6.06 -7.75 -8.56
N SER A 412 -6.69 -8.66 -9.31
CA SER A 412 -7.93 -8.37 -10.02
C SER A 412 -9.10 -8.27 -9.04
N LYS A 413 -10.07 -7.37 -9.31
CA LYS A 413 -11.27 -7.26 -8.48
C LYS A 413 -12.22 -8.42 -8.74
N SER A 414 -12.83 -8.94 -7.67
CA SER A 414 -13.94 -9.87 -7.76
C SER A 414 -15.24 -9.13 -8.12
N ASN A 415 -16.04 -9.72 -9.00
CA ASN A 415 -17.36 -9.22 -9.40
C ASN A 415 -18.45 -9.53 -8.37
N TYR A 416 -18.13 -10.22 -7.28
CA TYR A 416 -19.08 -10.52 -6.21
C TYR A 416 -19.26 -9.35 -5.27
N THR A 417 -20.54 -9.12 -4.90
CA THR A 417 -20.93 -8.13 -3.90
C THR A 417 -20.70 -8.66 -2.47
N ALA A 418 -20.76 -7.77 -1.48
CA ALA A 418 -20.77 -8.16 -0.07
C ALA A 418 -21.92 -9.13 0.27
N ALA A 419 -23.09 -8.96 -0.34
CA ALA A 419 -24.23 -9.84 -0.16
C ALA A 419 -23.99 -11.23 -0.78
N ASP A 420 -23.34 -11.31 -1.94
CA ASP A 420 -22.94 -12.60 -2.54
C ASP A 420 -21.98 -13.35 -1.62
N ILE A 421 -20.97 -12.66 -1.09
CA ILE A 421 -20.00 -13.26 -0.16
C ILE A 421 -20.70 -13.74 1.11
N ASN A 422 -21.62 -12.96 1.69
CA ASN A 422 -22.39 -13.39 2.85
C ASN A 422 -23.21 -14.66 2.56
N ARG A 423 -23.87 -14.70 1.40
CA ARG A 423 -24.65 -15.87 0.95
C ARG A 423 -23.77 -17.11 0.74
N LEU A 424 -22.50 -16.91 0.34
CA LEU A 424 -21.58 -18.02 0.10
C LEU A 424 -21.39 -18.88 1.36
N TYR A 425 -21.31 -18.30 2.55
CA TYR A 425 -21.12 -19.07 3.79
C TYR A 425 -22.28 -20.05 4.04
N SER A 426 -23.50 -19.67 3.72
CA SER A 426 -24.65 -20.59 3.75
C SER A 426 -24.55 -21.68 2.68
N LEU A 427 -24.19 -21.31 1.45
CA LEU A 427 -24.03 -22.27 0.35
C LEU A 427 -22.91 -23.30 0.57
N MET A 428 -21.91 -22.93 1.38
CA MET A 428 -20.78 -23.80 1.75
C MET A 428 -20.98 -24.52 3.09
N GLY A 429 -22.14 -24.40 3.73
CA GLY A 429 -22.44 -25.03 5.02
C GLY A 429 -21.64 -24.43 6.19
N ALA A 430 -21.26 -23.15 6.10
CA ALA A 430 -20.40 -22.47 7.06
C ALA A 430 -21.14 -21.34 7.81
N ASN A 431 -22.44 -21.47 8.07
CA ASN A 431 -23.26 -20.47 8.74
C ASN A 431 -22.76 -20.10 10.15
N ASN A 432 -22.12 -21.04 10.84
CA ASN A 432 -21.55 -20.85 12.18
C ASN A 432 -20.12 -20.31 12.19
N SER A 433 -19.64 -19.86 11.03
CA SER A 433 -18.32 -19.20 10.91
C SER A 433 -18.31 -17.82 11.52
N LYS A 434 -17.23 -17.43 12.21
CA LYS A 434 -16.97 -16.03 12.57
C LYS A 434 -16.88 -15.09 11.37
N LEU A 435 -16.59 -15.63 10.19
CA LEU A 435 -16.49 -14.90 8.93
C LEU A 435 -17.86 -14.74 8.23
N ALA A 436 -18.89 -15.47 8.67
CA ALA A 436 -20.25 -15.31 8.13
C ALA A 436 -20.76 -13.87 8.38
N GLY A 437 -21.35 -13.24 7.37
CA GLY A 437 -21.81 -11.86 7.45
C GLY A 437 -20.70 -10.80 7.25
N LYS A 438 -19.44 -11.18 7.04
CA LYS A 438 -18.30 -10.26 6.87
C LYS A 438 -18.00 -9.88 5.42
N GLY A 439 -18.94 -10.08 4.51
CA GLY A 439 -18.78 -9.75 3.08
C GLY A 439 -18.38 -8.31 2.83
N ALA A 440 -18.92 -7.36 3.60
CA ALA A 440 -18.54 -5.95 3.50
C ALA A 440 -17.05 -5.73 3.83
N THR A 441 -16.52 -6.41 4.84
CA THR A 441 -15.11 -6.33 5.24
C THR A 441 -14.19 -6.93 4.18
N PHE A 442 -14.55 -8.06 3.57
CA PHE A 442 -13.80 -8.63 2.44
C PHE A 442 -13.75 -7.68 1.24
N LYS A 443 -14.87 -7.01 0.91
CA LYS A 443 -14.90 -6.00 -0.15
C LYS A 443 -14.12 -4.73 0.22
N ALA A 444 -14.14 -4.31 1.48
CA ALA A 444 -13.30 -3.22 1.97
C ALA A 444 -11.80 -3.55 1.89
N ALA A 445 -11.41 -4.80 2.19
CA ALA A 445 -10.05 -5.28 2.02
C ALA A 445 -9.60 -5.24 0.55
N GLU A 446 -10.45 -5.69 -0.37
CA GLU A 446 -10.22 -5.60 -1.81
C GLU A 446 -10.04 -4.15 -2.27
N GLN A 447 -10.95 -3.27 -1.85
CA GLN A 447 -10.89 -1.85 -2.21
C GLN A 447 -9.63 -1.16 -1.67
N ARG A 448 -9.24 -1.48 -0.43
CA ARG A 448 -8.15 -0.81 0.27
C ARG A 448 -6.76 -1.32 -0.11
N TYR A 449 -6.63 -2.62 -0.35
CA TYR A 449 -5.33 -3.27 -0.58
C TYR A 449 -5.20 -3.87 -1.99
N GLY A 450 -6.26 -3.84 -2.80
CA GLY A 450 -6.26 -4.40 -4.14
C GLY A 450 -6.09 -5.92 -4.14
N VAL A 451 -6.57 -6.63 -3.13
CA VAL A 451 -6.51 -8.09 -3.02
C VAL A 451 -7.90 -8.67 -3.30
N ASN A 452 -8.01 -9.57 -4.26
CA ASN A 452 -9.27 -10.16 -4.70
C ASN A 452 -10.11 -10.70 -3.54
N ALA A 453 -11.37 -10.25 -3.41
CA ALA A 453 -12.22 -10.61 -2.28
C ALA A 453 -12.58 -12.10 -2.26
N LEU A 454 -12.83 -12.73 -3.42
CA LEU A 454 -13.13 -14.16 -3.50
C LEU A 454 -11.93 -15.01 -3.07
N TYR A 455 -10.72 -14.58 -3.47
CA TYR A 455 -9.49 -15.21 -3.00
C TYR A 455 -9.33 -15.09 -1.48
N LEU A 456 -9.55 -13.90 -0.89
CA LEU A 456 -9.45 -13.73 0.57
C LEU A 456 -10.43 -14.65 1.30
N VAL A 457 -11.65 -14.80 0.80
CA VAL A 457 -12.63 -15.75 1.36
C VAL A 457 -12.11 -17.18 1.25
N ALA A 458 -11.64 -17.61 0.07
CA ALA A 458 -11.17 -18.97 -0.15
C ALA A 458 -9.90 -19.29 0.67
N HIS A 459 -8.97 -18.35 0.77
CA HIS A 459 -7.76 -18.50 1.55
C HIS A 459 -8.09 -18.63 3.05
N SER A 460 -8.92 -17.74 3.58
CA SER A 460 -9.37 -17.83 4.98
C SER A 460 -10.15 -19.12 5.26
N ALA A 461 -10.92 -19.60 4.30
CA ALA A 461 -11.66 -20.86 4.41
C ALA A 461 -10.72 -22.06 4.55
N LEU A 462 -9.65 -22.13 3.74
CA LEU A 462 -8.67 -23.22 3.82
C LEU A 462 -7.91 -23.17 5.15
N GLU A 463 -7.30 -22.04 5.50
CA GLU A 463 -6.39 -21.91 6.65
C GLU A 463 -7.12 -22.02 8.00
N SER A 464 -8.37 -21.66 8.06
CA SER A 464 -9.12 -21.60 9.32
C SER A 464 -10.28 -22.60 9.42
N ALA A 465 -10.39 -23.56 8.49
CA ALA A 465 -11.57 -24.42 8.37
C ALA A 465 -12.88 -23.58 8.35
N TRP A 466 -12.96 -22.60 7.48
CA TRP A 466 -14.08 -21.65 7.40
C TRP A 466 -14.27 -20.85 8.68
N GLY A 467 -13.19 -20.35 9.28
CA GLY A 467 -13.25 -19.53 10.50
C GLY A 467 -13.60 -20.31 11.77
N ARG A 468 -13.50 -21.66 11.75
CA ARG A 468 -13.90 -22.55 12.85
C ARG A 468 -12.73 -23.16 13.61
N SER A 469 -11.49 -23.01 13.13
CA SER A 469 -10.30 -23.49 13.84
C SER A 469 -10.13 -22.77 15.21
N GLN A 470 -9.41 -23.36 16.14
CA GLN A 470 -9.15 -22.76 17.44
C GLN A 470 -8.45 -21.41 17.31
N ILE A 471 -7.40 -21.32 16.48
CA ILE A 471 -6.66 -20.08 16.23
C ILE A 471 -7.60 -18.98 15.69
N ALA A 472 -8.49 -19.32 14.76
CA ALA A 472 -9.48 -18.40 14.23
C ALA A 472 -10.46 -17.89 15.30
N ARG A 473 -10.95 -18.80 16.16
CA ARG A 473 -11.88 -18.45 17.24
C ARG A 473 -11.23 -17.58 18.32
N ASP A 474 -10.02 -17.92 18.73
CA ASP A 474 -9.38 -17.32 19.90
C ASP A 474 -8.56 -16.08 19.54
N LYS A 475 -8.01 -16.02 18.34
CA LYS A 475 -7.06 -14.97 17.91
C LYS A 475 -7.53 -14.14 16.71
N ASN A 476 -8.71 -14.40 16.14
CA ASN A 476 -9.20 -13.76 14.91
C ASN A 476 -8.19 -13.84 13.74
N ASN A 477 -7.34 -14.87 13.76
CA ASN A 477 -6.35 -15.13 12.70
C ASN A 477 -6.90 -16.23 11.78
N PHE A 478 -7.38 -15.81 10.62
CA PHE A 478 -8.06 -16.66 9.64
C PHE A 478 -7.17 -17.11 8.50
N PHE A 479 -5.92 -16.63 8.46
CA PHE A 479 -5.00 -16.82 7.34
C PHE A 479 -3.68 -17.51 7.76
N GLY A 480 -3.60 -18.01 8.99
CA GLY A 480 -2.39 -18.67 9.46
C GLY A 480 -1.16 -17.77 9.64
N ILE A 481 -1.34 -16.45 9.77
CA ILE A 481 -0.21 -15.51 9.86
C ILE A 481 0.60 -15.78 11.11
N ALA A 482 1.92 -16.04 10.93
CA ALA A 482 2.89 -16.43 11.94
C ALA A 482 2.54 -17.70 12.73
N ALA A 483 1.65 -18.56 12.22
CA ALA A 483 1.36 -19.88 12.77
C ALA A 483 2.42 -20.89 12.31
N TYR A 484 3.58 -20.90 12.95
CA TYR A 484 4.69 -21.78 12.58
C TYR A 484 4.39 -23.24 12.95
N ASP A 485 4.80 -24.19 12.11
CA ASP A 485 4.54 -25.63 12.27
C ASP A 485 4.95 -26.21 13.63
N SER A 486 6.00 -25.66 14.26
CA SER A 486 6.49 -26.09 15.58
C SER A 486 5.65 -25.59 16.75
N THR A 487 4.99 -24.42 16.60
CA THR A 487 4.24 -23.74 17.66
C THR A 487 3.02 -22.99 17.10
N PRO A 488 2.12 -23.65 16.36
CA PRO A 488 1.13 -22.94 15.55
C PRO A 488 0.19 -22.06 16.38
N TYR A 489 -0.25 -22.53 17.54
CA TYR A 489 -1.16 -21.75 18.37
C TYR A 489 -0.44 -20.58 19.06
N THR A 490 0.72 -20.80 19.69
CA THR A 490 1.42 -19.76 20.47
C THR A 490 2.01 -18.67 19.58
N SER A 491 2.56 -19.03 18.42
CA SER A 491 3.19 -18.11 17.49
C SER A 491 2.20 -17.31 16.63
N ALA A 492 0.99 -17.83 16.40
CA ALA A 492 0.00 -17.18 15.54
C ALA A 492 -0.34 -15.76 16.01
N THR A 493 -0.30 -14.82 15.08
CA THR A 493 -0.67 -13.41 15.32
C THR A 493 -2.10 -13.32 15.85
N ARG A 494 -2.32 -12.51 16.89
CA ARG A 494 -3.65 -12.16 17.40
C ARG A 494 -4.11 -10.86 16.78
N PHE A 495 -5.38 -10.79 16.39
CA PHE A 495 -6.06 -9.58 15.96
C PHE A 495 -7.18 -9.23 16.97
N ASP A 496 -7.48 -7.93 17.10
CA ASP A 496 -8.44 -7.44 18.10
C ASP A 496 -9.86 -7.95 17.82
N ASP A 497 -10.26 -7.95 16.56
CA ASP A 497 -11.57 -8.41 16.10
C ASP A 497 -11.48 -9.11 14.73
N VAL A 498 -12.62 -9.57 14.24
CA VAL A 498 -12.73 -10.27 12.94
C VAL A 498 -12.37 -9.36 11.79
N ASP A 499 -12.78 -8.08 11.83
CA ASP A 499 -12.57 -7.14 10.75
C ASP A 499 -11.08 -6.77 10.64
N SER A 500 -10.42 -6.51 11.77
CA SER A 500 -8.97 -6.30 11.81
C SER A 500 -8.18 -7.55 11.38
N GLY A 501 -8.69 -8.75 11.68
CA GLY A 501 -8.12 -10.00 11.19
C GLY A 501 -8.14 -10.11 9.66
N ILE A 502 -9.26 -9.79 9.03
CA ILE A 502 -9.39 -9.80 7.55
C ILE A 502 -8.54 -8.68 6.92
N LEU A 503 -8.68 -7.44 7.41
CA LEU A 503 -7.98 -6.29 6.85
C LEU A 503 -6.46 -6.39 7.06
N GLY A 504 -6.03 -6.81 8.25
CA GLY A 504 -4.62 -7.02 8.58
C GLY A 504 -3.97 -8.09 7.73
N ALA A 505 -4.68 -9.20 7.52
CA ALA A 505 -4.21 -10.27 6.64
C ALA A 505 -4.11 -9.83 5.17
N ALA A 506 -5.13 -9.17 4.63
CA ALA A 506 -5.11 -8.66 3.27
C ALA A 506 -3.92 -7.71 3.03
N ARG A 507 -3.66 -6.79 3.99
CA ARG A 507 -2.50 -5.90 3.96
C ARG A 507 -1.18 -6.67 3.99
N TRP A 508 -1.08 -7.69 4.85
CA TRP A 508 0.13 -8.49 5.00
C TRP A 508 0.41 -9.32 3.73
N ILE A 509 -0.62 -9.95 3.16
CA ILE A 509 -0.54 -10.73 1.91
C ILE A 509 -0.11 -9.82 0.75
N ASP A 510 -0.75 -8.67 0.59
CA ASP A 510 -0.40 -7.71 -0.46
C ASP A 510 1.08 -7.32 -0.37
N ARG A 511 1.53 -6.89 0.81
CA ARG A 511 2.90 -6.40 1.01
C ARG A 511 3.97 -7.45 0.81
N ASN A 512 3.72 -8.69 1.23
CA ASN A 512 4.73 -9.73 1.20
C ASN A 512 4.72 -10.55 -0.09
N TYR A 513 3.55 -10.75 -0.72
CA TYR A 513 3.41 -11.71 -1.82
C TYR A 513 2.91 -11.08 -3.12
N LEU A 514 1.97 -10.13 -3.09
CA LEU A 514 1.30 -9.69 -4.32
C LEU A 514 1.90 -8.42 -4.92
N SER A 515 2.26 -7.44 -4.10
CA SER A 515 2.89 -6.19 -4.54
C SER A 515 4.40 -6.20 -4.40
N ASN A 516 4.96 -7.15 -3.66
CA ASN A 516 6.40 -7.32 -3.51
C ASN A 516 7.00 -8.01 -4.74
N THR A 517 8.20 -7.60 -5.15
CA THR A 517 8.96 -8.20 -6.25
C THR A 517 10.15 -9.04 -5.77
N GLY A 518 10.49 -8.96 -4.49
CA GLY A 518 11.55 -9.73 -3.83
C GLY A 518 11.02 -10.94 -3.06
N TYR A 519 11.93 -11.64 -2.37
CA TYR A 519 11.53 -12.74 -1.48
C TYR A 519 10.57 -12.21 -0.38
N PRO A 520 9.47 -12.92 -0.03
CA PRO A 520 9.10 -14.28 -0.48
C PRO A 520 8.20 -14.33 -1.74
N ALA A 521 7.91 -13.21 -2.39
CA ALA A 521 7.02 -13.16 -3.54
C ALA A 521 7.57 -13.92 -4.76
N ARG A 522 6.68 -14.60 -5.49
CA ARG A 522 6.96 -15.33 -6.73
C ARG A 522 5.88 -15.13 -7.79
N GLY A 523 5.15 -14.01 -7.71
CA GLY A 523 4.06 -13.64 -8.61
C GLY A 523 2.74 -13.46 -7.87
N ALA A 524 1.88 -12.56 -8.37
CA ALA A 524 0.61 -12.19 -7.74
C ALA A 524 -0.52 -13.17 -8.11
N TYR A 525 -0.31 -14.46 -7.94
CA TYR A 525 -1.25 -15.54 -8.18
C TYR A 525 -0.99 -16.71 -7.22
N LEU A 526 -1.95 -17.61 -7.05
CA LEU A 526 -1.81 -18.77 -6.16
C LEU A 526 -0.66 -19.69 -6.60
N GLY A 527 -0.70 -20.10 -7.87
CA GLY A 527 0.36 -20.88 -8.49
C GLY A 527 0.49 -22.30 -7.95
N ASN A 528 1.72 -22.81 -8.09
CA ASN A 528 2.17 -24.12 -7.65
C ASN A 528 3.62 -24.04 -7.14
N LYS A 529 4.36 -25.12 -7.06
CA LYS A 529 5.76 -25.09 -6.60
C LYS A 529 6.75 -24.43 -7.58
N ALA A 530 6.34 -24.22 -8.83
CA ALA A 530 7.17 -23.53 -9.85
C ALA A 530 7.01 -22.01 -9.80
N GLY A 531 5.85 -21.49 -9.40
CA GLY A 531 5.58 -20.06 -9.38
C GLY A 531 4.34 -19.69 -8.57
N GLY A 532 4.20 -18.39 -8.23
CA GLY A 532 3.12 -17.89 -7.41
C GLY A 532 3.38 -18.01 -5.91
N MET A 533 2.35 -17.76 -5.12
CA MET A 533 2.44 -17.76 -3.66
C MET A 533 2.87 -19.13 -3.09
N ASN A 534 2.41 -20.24 -3.69
CA ASN A 534 2.67 -21.58 -3.18
C ASN A 534 4.16 -21.96 -3.16
N VAL A 535 5.02 -21.25 -3.86
CA VAL A 535 6.47 -21.53 -3.80
C VAL A 535 7.01 -21.34 -2.39
N ASN A 536 6.61 -20.29 -1.70
CA ASN A 536 7.16 -19.87 -0.41
C ASN A 536 6.13 -19.74 0.73
N TYR A 537 4.82 -19.75 0.43
CA TYR A 537 3.78 -19.58 1.45
C TYR A 537 3.59 -20.85 2.27
N ALA A 538 3.53 -22.00 1.63
CA ALA A 538 3.29 -23.29 2.28
C ALA A 538 4.23 -24.37 1.74
N THR A 539 4.58 -25.35 2.59
CA THR A 539 5.31 -26.56 2.17
C THR A 539 4.41 -27.55 1.45
N ALA A 540 3.07 -27.52 1.69
CA ALA A 540 2.10 -28.35 0.99
C ALA A 540 2.14 -28.09 -0.53
N PRO A 541 2.36 -29.12 -1.38
CA PRO A 541 2.58 -28.93 -2.81
C PRO A 541 1.36 -28.39 -3.54
N TYR A 542 0.16 -28.71 -3.07
CA TYR A 542 -1.11 -28.36 -3.70
C TYR A 542 -1.90 -27.29 -2.93
N TRP A 543 -1.24 -26.52 -2.07
CA TRP A 543 -1.87 -25.45 -1.28
C TRP A 543 -2.57 -24.40 -2.18
N GLY A 544 -1.90 -23.93 -3.22
CA GLY A 544 -2.46 -22.95 -4.16
C GLY A 544 -3.64 -23.51 -4.95
N GLU A 545 -3.56 -24.78 -5.35
CA GLU A 545 -4.63 -25.50 -6.02
C GLU A 545 -5.85 -25.71 -5.10
N SER A 546 -5.62 -25.98 -3.81
CA SER A 546 -6.70 -26.15 -2.84
C SER A 546 -7.50 -24.87 -2.63
N ILE A 547 -6.83 -23.70 -2.55
CA ILE A 547 -7.51 -22.41 -2.49
C ILE A 547 -8.24 -22.12 -3.80
N ALA A 548 -7.60 -22.35 -4.95
CA ALA A 548 -8.22 -22.19 -6.27
C ALA A 548 -9.48 -23.04 -6.42
N SER A 549 -9.47 -24.27 -5.88
CA SER A 549 -10.64 -25.15 -5.85
C SER A 549 -11.80 -24.58 -5.03
N ILE A 550 -11.52 -23.94 -3.89
CA ILE A 550 -12.54 -23.26 -3.10
C ILE A 550 -13.09 -22.06 -3.87
N MET A 551 -12.23 -21.25 -4.53
CA MET A 551 -12.66 -20.16 -5.39
C MET A 551 -13.54 -20.66 -6.54
N PHE A 552 -13.15 -21.76 -7.19
CA PHE A 552 -13.88 -22.37 -8.28
C PHE A 552 -15.26 -22.87 -7.81
N SER A 553 -15.32 -23.60 -6.71
CA SER A 553 -16.56 -24.09 -6.12
C SER A 553 -17.48 -22.94 -5.69
N ALA A 554 -16.92 -21.87 -5.12
CA ALA A 554 -17.65 -20.67 -4.76
C ALA A 554 -18.22 -19.96 -5.99
N ASN A 555 -17.42 -19.83 -7.04
CA ASN A 555 -17.83 -19.20 -8.31
C ASN A 555 -18.98 -19.99 -8.97
N GLU A 556 -18.92 -21.32 -8.98
CA GLU A 556 -19.99 -22.18 -9.46
C GLU A 556 -21.31 -21.94 -8.69
N LYS A 557 -21.24 -21.90 -7.35
CA LYS A 557 -22.42 -21.70 -6.49
C LYS A 557 -23.00 -20.27 -6.53
N LEU A 558 -22.17 -19.29 -6.85
CA LEU A 558 -22.55 -17.88 -6.89
C LEU A 558 -22.95 -17.37 -8.30
N GLY A 559 -22.96 -18.25 -9.31
CA GLY A 559 -23.45 -17.92 -10.66
C GLY A 559 -22.36 -17.46 -11.63
N ARG A 560 -21.09 -17.82 -11.41
CA ARG A 560 -19.97 -17.68 -12.37
C ARG A 560 -19.67 -16.26 -12.80
N LYS A 561 -19.64 -15.31 -11.85
CA LYS A 561 -19.36 -13.89 -12.14
C LYS A 561 -17.88 -13.58 -12.33
N ASP A 562 -16.98 -14.38 -11.70
CA ASP A 562 -15.53 -14.26 -11.83
C ASP A 562 -15.00 -15.30 -12.83
N ARG A 563 -13.93 -14.92 -13.60
CA ARG A 563 -13.29 -15.79 -14.59
C ARG A 563 -11.77 -15.71 -14.46
#